data_0c8c7231c055ae361ad18d560f948452
#
_entry.id   0c8c7231c055ae361ad18d560f948452
#
_cell.length_a   1.000
_cell.length_b   1.000
_cell.length_c   1.000
_cell.angle_alpha   90.00
_cell.angle_beta   90.00
_cell.angle_gamma   90.00
#
_symmetry.space_group_name_H-M   'P 1'
#
loop_
_entity.id
_entity.type
_entity.pdbx_description
1 polymer ?
#
loop_
_entity_poly.entity_id
_entity_poly.type
_entity_poly.pdbx_seq_one_letter_code
_entity_poly.pdbx_strand_id
1 'polypeptide(L)'
;MNTEFPRIKRLPPYVFNITGELKMAARHRGEDIIDFSMGNPDGPTPQHIVDKMIESARKENTHGYSVSKGIWRLRKAMCNWYKRRYDVDLDPDKEAIVTIGSKEGLAHLMLACCDRGDTVLVPNPSYPIHIYGAIIAGADIRSVKMIPGVDFLQELERAIVETVPRPKMMILG
;
A
#
# COMPACT_ATOMS: atom_id res chain seq x y z
N MET A 1 18.75 -16.08 24.65
CA MET A 1 17.90 -16.14 23.44
C MET A 1 18.34 -15.07 22.45
N ASN A 2 18.52 -15.42 21.17
CA ASN A 2 18.79 -14.39 20.16
C ASN A 2 17.47 -13.65 19.86
N THR A 3 17.35 -12.40 20.29
CA THR A 3 16.18 -11.54 20.12
C THR A 3 16.28 -10.66 18.86
N GLU A 4 17.16 -11.01 17.94
CA GLU A 4 17.33 -10.27 16.70
C GLU A 4 16.29 -10.66 15.66
N PHE A 5 15.66 -9.65 15.07
CA PHE A 5 14.65 -9.80 14.02
C PHE A 5 15.18 -9.21 12.70
N PRO A 6 15.86 -10.02 11.86
CA PRO A 6 16.59 -9.50 10.69
C PRO A 6 15.72 -8.72 9.71
N ARG A 7 14.45 -9.12 9.53
CA ARG A 7 13.51 -8.39 8.65
C ARG A 7 13.18 -7.00 9.19
N ILE A 8 12.98 -6.88 10.51
CA ILE A 8 12.68 -5.59 11.16
C ILE A 8 13.88 -4.66 11.08
N LYS A 9 15.12 -5.20 11.26
CA LYS A 9 16.35 -4.40 11.15
C LYS A 9 16.60 -3.81 9.75
N ARG A 10 16.01 -4.40 8.72
CA ARG A 10 16.11 -3.91 7.33
C ARG A 10 15.13 -2.78 7.01
N LEU A 11 14.10 -2.57 7.84
CA LEU A 11 13.11 -1.52 7.60
C LEU A 11 13.76 -0.14 7.81
N PRO A 12 13.59 0.79 6.85
CA PRO A 12 14.01 2.17 7.04
C PRO A 12 13.18 2.83 8.15
N PRO A 13 13.67 3.92 8.76
CA PRO A 13 12.89 4.68 9.72
C PRO A 13 11.57 5.15 9.12
N TYR A 14 10.49 5.06 9.91
CA TYR A 14 9.17 5.47 9.43
C TYR A 14 9.04 6.99 9.45
N VAL A 15 8.99 7.58 8.26
CA VAL A 15 9.06 9.05 8.07
C VAL A 15 7.98 9.83 8.85
N PHE A 16 6.78 9.27 8.99
CA PHE A 16 5.70 9.93 9.74
C PHE A 16 5.98 9.99 11.26
N ASN A 17 6.76 9.07 11.82
CA ASN A 17 7.19 9.17 13.21
C ASN A 17 8.21 10.30 13.36
N ILE A 18 9.19 10.38 12.46
CA ILE A 18 10.22 11.43 12.47
C ILE A 18 9.57 12.81 12.35
N THR A 19 8.67 13.01 11.39
CA THR A 19 7.95 14.28 11.21
C THR A 19 7.06 14.60 12.40
N GLY A 20 6.43 13.58 13.01
CA GLY A 20 5.63 13.71 14.23
C GLY A 20 6.45 14.21 15.42
N GLU A 21 7.63 13.63 15.66
CA GLU A 21 8.56 14.04 16.72
C GLU A 21 9.05 15.48 16.52
N LEU A 22 9.47 15.84 15.30
CA LEU A 22 9.90 17.19 14.95
C LEU A 22 8.79 18.22 15.19
N LYS A 23 7.56 17.91 14.76
CA LYS A 23 6.39 18.75 14.98
C LYS A 23 6.10 18.96 16.48
N MET A 24 6.12 17.88 17.25
CA MET A 24 5.89 18.00 18.70
C MET A 24 6.99 18.79 19.39
N ALA A 25 8.25 18.58 19.02
CA ALA A 25 9.36 19.35 19.55
C ALA A 25 9.24 20.87 19.25
N ALA A 26 8.82 21.21 18.03
CA ALA A 26 8.60 22.61 17.63
C ALA A 26 7.43 23.25 18.41
N ARG A 27 6.32 22.53 18.57
CA ARG A 27 5.18 22.99 19.37
C ARG A 27 5.55 23.22 20.85
N HIS A 28 6.36 22.34 21.42
CA HIS A 28 6.86 22.54 22.80
C HIS A 28 7.74 23.78 22.97
N ARG A 29 8.39 24.23 21.88
CA ARG A 29 9.13 25.53 21.87
C ARG A 29 8.22 26.75 21.64
N GLY A 30 6.90 26.55 21.49
CA GLY A 30 5.94 27.62 21.24
C GLY A 30 5.86 28.07 19.77
N GLU A 31 6.42 27.30 18.83
CA GLU A 31 6.35 27.62 17.41
C GLU A 31 4.94 27.35 16.84
N ASP A 32 4.46 28.29 16.01
CA ASP A 32 3.23 28.11 15.25
C ASP A 32 3.49 27.25 14.03
N ILE A 33 2.98 26.00 14.07
CA ILE A 33 3.26 24.98 13.05
C ILE A 33 2.03 24.79 12.16
N ILE A 34 2.20 25.04 10.87
CA ILE A 34 1.26 24.65 9.82
C ILE A 34 1.61 23.22 9.37
N ASP A 35 0.71 22.29 9.64
CA ASP A 35 0.96 20.85 9.47
C ASP A 35 0.41 20.32 8.14
N PHE A 36 1.29 20.04 7.19
CA PHE A 36 0.99 19.36 5.92
C PHE A 36 1.55 17.92 5.86
N SER A 37 1.91 17.34 7.00
CA SER A 37 2.55 16.01 7.04
C SER A 37 1.62 14.84 6.74
N MET A 38 0.31 15.01 6.86
CA MET A 38 -0.67 13.94 6.67
C MET A 38 -1.79 14.38 5.73
N GLY A 39 -1.94 13.66 4.62
CA GLY A 39 -3.03 13.88 3.64
C GLY A 39 -4.32 13.17 4.03
N ASN A 40 -4.93 13.55 5.16
CA ASN A 40 -6.26 13.06 5.49
C ASN A 40 -7.33 13.79 4.68
N PRO A 41 -8.38 13.09 4.21
CA PRO A 41 -9.57 13.75 3.68
C PRO A 41 -10.15 14.70 4.74
N ASP A 42 -10.51 15.91 4.35
CA ASP A 42 -11.12 16.94 5.20
C ASP A 42 -12.65 16.96 5.13
N GLY A 43 -13.22 16.30 4.12
CA GLY A 43 -14.66 16.16 3.94
C GLY A 43 -15.24 14.93 4.64
N PRO A 44 -16.53 14.96 5.02
CA PRO A 44 -17.22 13.82 5.61
C PRO A 44 -17.46 12.73 4.55
N THR A 45 -17.62 11.49 5.03
CA THR A 45 -18.10 10.40 4.17
C THR A 45 -19.47 10.75 3.57
N PRO A 46 -19.69 10.52 2.26
CA PRO A 46 -20.99 10.79 1.64
C PRO A 46 -22.13 10.10 2.37
N GLN A 47 -23.24 10.83 2.60
CA GLN A 47 -24.34 10.39 3.48
C GLN A 47 -24.93 9.03 3.06
N HIS A 48 -25.08 8.78 1.75
CA HIS A 48 -25.63 7.50 1.27
C HIS A 48 -24.75 6.28 1.65
N ILE A 49 -23.45 6.48 1.85
CA ILE A 49 -22.54 5.41 2.33
C ILE A 49 -22.75 5.19 3.82
N VAL A 50 -22.88 6.28 4.59
CA VAL A 50 -23.16 6.22 6.03
C VAL A 50 -24.49 5.52 6.29
N ASP A 51 -25.55 5.91 5.56
CA ASP A 51 -26.88 5.32 5.68
C ASP A 51 -26.86 3.82 5.36
N LYS A 52 -26.12 3.42 4.33
CA LYS A 52 -26.00 2.01 3.95
C LYS A 52 -25.22 1.18 4.98
N MET A 53 -24.22 1.78 5.60
CA MET A 53 -23.50 1.15 6.71
C MET A 53 -24.43 0.94 7.92
N ILE A 54 -25.21 1.95 8.30
CA ILE A 54 -26.17 1.88 9.41
C ILE A 54 -27.25 0.82 9.12
N GLU A 55 -27.82 0.82 7.90
CA GLU A 55 -28.77 -0.20 7.45
C GLU A 55 -28.19 -1.61 7.61
N SER A 56 -26.95 -1.80 7.18
CA SER A 56 -26.28 -3.10 7.24
C SER A 56 -25.97 -3.52 8.69
N ALA A 57 -25.50 -2.58 9.52
CA ALA A 57 -25.17 -2.85 10.91
C ALA A 57 -26.39 -3.22 11.78
N ARG A 58 -27.60 -2.83 11.37
CA ARG A 58 -28.84 -3.20 12.06
C ARG A 58 -29.34 -4.62 11.74
N LYS A 59 -28.74 -5.27 10.74
CA LYS A 59 -29.14 -6.62 10.31
C LYS A 59 -28.31 -7.67 11.05
N GLU A 60 -28.93 -8.46 11.91
CA GLU A 60 -28.27 -9.48 12.72
C GLU A 60 -27.44 -10.49 11.89
N ASN A 61 -27.90 -10.79 10.68
CA ASN A 61 -27.20 -11.72 9.77
C ASN A 61 -25.92 -11.16 9.14
N THR A 62 -25.54 -9.91 9.43
CA THR A 62 -24.28 -9.31 8.98
C THR A 62 -23.18 -9.30 10.03
N HIS A 63 -23.43 -9.84 11.22
CA HIS A 63 -22.51 -9.80 12.36
C HIS A 63 -21.56 -11.01 12.44
N GLY A 64 -21.68 -11.96 11.53
CA GLY A 64 -20.84 -13.15 11.49
C GLY A 64 -19.45 -12.90 10.88
N TYR A 65 -18.66 -13.96 10.82
CA TYR A 65 -17.37 -13.93 10.14
C TYR A 65 -17.52 -13.61 8.65
N SER A 66 -16.63 -12.77 8.14
CA SER A 66 -16.54 -12.52 6.70
C SER A 66 -15.92 -13.72 5.97
N VAL A 67 -16.32 -13.90 4.71
CA VAL A 67 -15.64 -14.83 3.80
C VAL A 67 -14.23 -14.31 3.50
N SER A 68 -13.22 -15.19 3.52
CA SER A 68 -11.80 -14.82 3.35
C SER A 68 -11.49 -13.98 2.10
N LYS A 69 -12.20 -14.21 1.00
CA LYS A 69 -12.09 -13.41 -0.24
C LYS A 69 -12.91 -12.11 -0.21
N GLY A 70 -13.70 -11.88 0.84
CA GLY A 70 -14.75 -10.86 0.86
C GLY A 70 -16.07 -11.34 0.25
N ILE A 71 -17.17 -10.67 0.59
CA ILE A 71 -18.50 -11.07 0.13
C ILE A 71 -18.62 -10.96 -1.41
N TRP A 72 -19.31 -11.92 -2.01
CA TRP A 72 -19.43 -12.00 -3.47
C TRP A 72 -20.01 -10.72 -4.11
N ARG A 73 -21.01 -10.12 -3.46
CA ARG A 73 -21.63 -8.88 -3.96
C ARG A 73 -20.63 -7.73 -4.07
N LEU A 74 -19.70 -7.60 -3.13
CA LEU A 74 -18.67 -6.56 -3.19
C LEU A 74 -17.68 -6.85 -4.31
N ARG A 75 -17.20 -8.09 -4.43
CA ARG A 75 -16.31 -8.51 -5.52
C ARG A 75 -16.95 -8.28 -6.89
N LYS A 76 -18.23 -8.64 -7.05
CA LYS A 76 -18.99 -8.37 -8.28
C LYS A 76 -19.14 -6.87 -8.56
N ALA A 77 -19.38 -6.06 -7.53
CA ALA A 77 -19.47 -4.62 -7.68
C ALA A 77 -18.14 -4.00 -8.14
N MET A 78 -17.01 -4.49 -7.61
CA MET A 78 -15.67 -4.09 -8.04
C MET A 78 -15.44 -4.44 -9.51
N CYS A 79 -15.73 -5.67 -9.93
CA CYS A 79 -15.60 -6.10 -11.33
C CYS A 79 -16.50 -5.26 -12.27
N ASN A 80 -17.74 -5.00 -11.87
CA ASN A 80 -18.66 -4.15 -12.63
C ASN A 80 -18.15 -2.71 -12.74
N TRP A 81 -17.48 -2.19 -11.71
CA TRP A 81 -16.87 -0.86 -11.73
C TRP A 81 -15.72 -0.81 -12.74
N TYR A 82 -14.83 -1.81 -12.75
CA TYR A 82 -13.75 -1.94 -13.72
C TYR A 82 -14.29 -2.03 -15.16
N LYS A 83 -15.36 -2.83 -15.38
CA LYS A 83 -16.00 -2.92 -16.68
C LYS A 83 -16.51 -1.56 -17.16
N ARG A 84 -17.24 -0.82 -16.29
CA ARG A 84 -17.78 0.50 -16.67
C ARG A 84 -16.72 1.56 -16.88
N ARG A 85 -15.64 1.54 -16.09
CA ARG A 85 -14.64 2.61 -16.09
C ARG A 85 -13.53 2.41 -17.10
N TYR A 86 -13.13 1.18 -17.32
CA TYR A 86 -11.95 0.82 -18.08
C TYR A 86 -12.21 -0.20 -19.20
N ASP A 87 -13.44 -0.66 -19.37
CA ASP A 87 -13.84 -1.74 -20.28
C ASP A 87 -13.05 -3.06 -20.04
N VAL A 88 -12.70 -3.33 -18.77
CA VAL A 88 -12.02 -4.55 -18.35
C VAL A 88 -13.02 -5.52 -17.73
N ASP A 89 -13.17 -6.70 -18.32
CA ASP A 89 -13.95 -7.79 -17.76
C ASP A 89 -13.14 -8.61 -16.78
N LEU A 90 -13.65 -8.80 -15.56
CA LEU A 90 -13.03 -9.57 -14.49
C LEU A 90 -14.02 -10.59 -13.92
N ASP A 91 -13.54 -11.78 -13.61
CA ASP A 91 -14.29 -12.82 -12.92
C ASP A 91 -14.26 -12.56 -11.39
N PRO A 92 -15.41 -12.29 -10.75
CA PRO A 92 -15.46 -12.00 -9.32
C PRO A 92 -15.02 -13.19 -8.44
N ASP A 93 -14.98 -14.41 -8.96
CA ASP A 93 -14.60 -15.60 -8.21
C ASP A 93 -13.12 -15.94 -8.30
N LYS A 94 -12.43 -15.47 -9.34
CA LYS A 94 -11.02 -15.78 -9.61
C LYS A 94 -10.10 -14.56 -9.61
N GLU A 95 -10.61 -13.37 -9.96
CA GLU A 95 -9.82 -12.19 -10.26
C GLU A 95 -10.09 -11.01 -9.33
N ALA A 96 -10.87 -11.23 -8.26
CA ALA A 96 -11.17 -10.20 -7.28
C ALA A 96 -11.08 -10.74 -5.85
N ILE A 97 -10.39 -9.98 -5.00
CA ILE A 97 -10.30 -10.21 -3.56
C ILE A 97 -10.50 -8.89 -2.82
N VAL A 98 -11.17 -8.94 -1.67
CA VAL A 98 -11.33 -7.79 -0.78
C VAL A 98 -10.23 -7.81 0.27
N THR A 99 -9.61 -6.67 0.51
CA THR A 99 -8.62 -6.47 1.56
C THR A 99 -9.05 -5.33 2.48
N ILE A 100 -8.54 -5.31 3.72
CA ILE A 100 -8.80 -4.23 4.67
C ILE A 100 -7.83 -3.07 4.36
N GLY A 101 -8.13 -2.36 3.28
CA GLY A 101 -7.31 -1.30 2.72
C GLY A 101 -6.20 -1.79 1.79
N SER A 102 -5.68 -0.87 0.96
CA SER A 102 -4.65 -1.17 -0.03
C SER A 102 -3.30 -1.57 0.58
N LYS A 103 -2.98 -1.08 1.78
CA LYS A 103 -1.74 -1.45 2.48
C LYS A 103 -1.68 -2.93 2.81
N GLU A 104 -2.77 -3.49 3.32
CA GLU A 104 -2.88 -4.93 3.57
C GLU A 104 -2.76 -5.71 2.26
N GLY A 105 -3.51 -5.29 1.24
CA GLY A 105 -3.45 -5.92 -0.08
C GLY A 105 -2.05 -5.97 -0.66
N LEU A 106 -1.31 -4.85 -0.63
CA LEU A 106 0.07 -4.79 -1.10
C LEU A 106 1.02 -5.65 -0.27
N ALA A 107 0.91 -5.61 1.07
CA ALA A 107 1.77 -6.41 1.93
C ALA A 107 1.56 -7.92 1.70
N HIS A 108 0.32 -8.36 1.60
CA HIS A 108 0.00 -9.76 1.34
C HIS A 108 0.36 -10.19 -0.09
N LEU A 109 0.23 -9.29 -1.07
CA LEU A 109 0.68 -9.56 -2.44
C LEU A 109 2.20 -9.79 -2.46
N MET A 110 2.98 -8.96 -1.74
CA MET A 110 4.42 -9.16 -1.64
C MET A 110 4.75 -10.50 -0.98
N LEU A 111 4.09 -10.86 0.14
CA LEU A 111 4.27 -12.15 0.80
C LEU A 111 3.92 -13.35 -0.09
N ALA A 112 2.93 -13.20 -0.96
CA ALA A 112 2.52 -14.25 -1.88
C ALA A 112 3.45 -14.40 -3.10
N CYS A 113 4.04 -13.29 -3.56
CA CYS A 113 4.77 -13.25 -4.82
C CYS A 113 6.29 -13.21 -4.66
N CYS A 114 6.82 -12.79 -3.51
CA CYS A 114 8.25 -12.56 -3.30
C CYS A 114 8.83 -13.45 -2.21
N ASP A 115 10.11 -13.77 -2.36
CA ASP A 115 10.90 -14.50 -1.37
C ASP A 115 12.32 -13.92 -1.29
N ARG A 116 13.16 -14.51 -0.45
CA ARG A 116 14.58 -14.17 -0.32
C ARG A 116 15.31 -14.34 -1.65
N GLY A 117 16.08 -13.34 -2.03
CA GLY A 117 16.80 -13.31 -3.30
C GLY A 117 16.03 -12.69 -4.45
N ASP A 118 14.71 -12.49 -4.31
CA ASP A 118 13.96 -11.70 -5.27
C ASP A 118 14.26 -10.20 -5.12
N THR A 119 14.26 -9.47 -6.24
CA THR A 119 14.40 -8.01 -6.24
C THR A 119 13.13 -7.36 -6.72
N VAL A 120 12.70 -6.30 -6.02
CA VAL A 120 11.55 -5.47 -6.35
C VAL A 120 12.01 -4.06 -6.70
N LEU A 121 11.61 -3.55 -7.86
CA LEU A 121 11.85 -2.16 -8.25
C LEU A 121 10.81 -1.27 -7.59
N VAL A 122 11.29 -0.19 -6.96
CA VAL A 122 10.43 0.79 -6.30
C VAL A 122 10.88 2.20 -6.66
N PRO A 123 9.98 3.07 -7.15
CA PRO A 123 10.31 4.48 -7.36
C PRO A 123 10.82 5.14 -6.07
N ASN A 124 11.69 6.12 -6.20
CA ASN A 124 12.17 6.89 -5.06
C ASN A 124 12.13 8.39 -5.40
N PRO A 125 11.34 9.18 -4.66
CA PRO A 125 10.57 8.86 -3.44
C PRO A 125 9.36 7.95 -3.71
N SER A 126 8.88 7.25 -2.67
CA SER A 126 7.74 6.35 -2.73
C SER A 126 6.99 6.27 -1.40
N TYR A 127 5.76 5.79 -1.45
CA TYR A 127 4.98 5.57 -0.24
C TYR A 127 5.55 4.39 0.57
N PRO A 128 5.64 4.47 1.91
CA PRO A 128 6.37 3.49 2.72
C PRO A 128 6.00 2.03 2.48
N ILE A 129 4.72 1.71 2.27
CA ILE A 129 4.29 0.31 2.09
C ILE A 129 4.92 -0.35 0.85
N HIS A 130 5.27 0.44 -0.18
CA HIS A 130 5.91 -0.08 -1.39
C HIS A 130 7.29 -0.68 -1.07
N ILE A 131 7.99 -0.08 -0.12
CA ILE A 131 9.29 -0.55 0.36
C ILE A 131 9.11 -1.61 1.45
N TYR A 132 8.28 -1.31 2.45
CA TYR A 132 8.10 -2.16 3.63
C TYR A 132 7.51 -3.52 3.29
N GLY A 133 6.52 -3.57 2.40
CA GLY A 133 5.89 -4.82 1.97
C GLY A 133 6.91 -5.80 1.39
N ALA A 134 7.78 -5.33 0.49
CA ALA A 134 8.82 -6.15 -0.13
C ALA A 134 9.88 -6.60 0.90
N ILE A 135 10.34 -5.71 1.79
CA ILE A 135 11.30 -6.05 2.85
C ILE A 135 10.73 -7.09 3.82
N ILE A 136 9.47 -6.94 4.23
CA ILE A 136 8.79 -7.90 5.13
C ILE A 136 8.67 -9.26 4.45
N ALA A 137 8.39 -9.30 3.14
CA ALA A 137 8.38 -10.53 2.36
C ALA A 137 9.78 -11.18 2.24
N GLY A 138 10.85 -10.43 2.51
CA GLY A 138 12.23 -10.92 2.46
C GLY A 138 12.97 -10.53 1.19
N ALA A 139 12.32 -9.85 0.25
CA ALA A 139 12.92 -9.39 -0.99
C ALA A 139 13.90 -8.23 -0.78
N ASP A 140 14.73 -7.98 -1.77
CA ASP A 140 15.59 -6.82 -1.87
C ASP A 140 14.93 -5.70 -2.67
N ILE A 141 15.26 -4.46 -2.32
CA ILE A 141 14.74 -3.27 -3.00
C ILE A 141 15.80 -2.69 -3.91
N ARG A 142 15.43 -2.44 -5.17
CA ARG A 142 16.19 -1.59 -6.07
C ARG A 142 15.38 -0.30 -6.31
N SER A 143 15.91 0.81 -5.80
CA SER A 143 15.29 2.13 -6.01
C SER A 143 15.51 2.63 -7.44
N VAL A 144 14.44 3.17 -8.03
CA VAL A 144 14.46 3.85 -9.33
C VAL A 144 14.17 5.33 -9.08
N LYS A 145 15.07 6.23 -9.47
CA LYS A 145 14.90 7.66 -9.23
C LYS A 145 13.71 8.22 -9.98
N MET A 146 12.79 8.87 -9.27
CA MET A 146 11.60 9.53 -9.82
C MET A 146 11.52 10.96 -9.26
N ILE A 147 12.46 11.80 -9.68
CA ILE A 147 12.58 13.19 -9.23
C ILE A 147 12.66 14.14 -10.43
N PRO A 148 12.32 15.44 -10.27
CA PRO A 148 12.45 16.43 -11.35
C PRO A 148 13.85 16.45 -11.95
N GLY A 149 13.91 16.55 -13.28
CA GLY A 149 15.18 16.60 -14.03
C GLY A 149 15.82 15.23 -14.32
N VAL A 150 15.20 14.14 -13.90
CA VAL A 150 15.63 12.77 -14.19
C VAL A 150 14.63 12.10 -15.14
N ASP A 151 15.11 11.48 -16.20
CA ASP A 151 14.28 10.62 -17.06
C ASP A 151 14.00 9.31 -16.35
N PHE A 152 12.78 9.18 -15.83
CA PHE A 152 12.35 8.00 -15.09
C PHE A 152 12.40 6.73 -15.93
N LEU A 153 12.04 6.77 -17.19
CA LEU A 153 12.03 5.59 -18.06
C LEU A 153 13.45 5.09 -18.33
N GLN A 154 14.39 6.00 -18.53
CA GLN A 154 15.81 5.65 -18.69
C GLN A 154 16.38 5.03 -17.41
N GLU A 155 16.08 5.60 -16.23
CA GLU A 155 16.50 5.03 -14.94
C GLU A 155 15.86 3.65 -14.68
N LEU A 156 14.61 3.48 -15.09
CA LEU A 156 13.90 2.21 -14.98
C LEU A 156 14.53 1.13 -15.88
N GLU A 157 14.76 1.44 -17.14
CA GLU A 157 15.41 0.53 -18.09
C GLU A 157 16.80 0.12 -17.58
N ARG A 158 17.59 1.08 -17.12
CA ARG A 158 18.89 0.81 -16.51
C ARG A 158 18.76 -0.11 -15.29
N ALA A 159 17.83 0.15 -14.39
CA ALA A 159 17.61 -0.67 -13.20
C ALA A 159 17.20 -2.11 -13.56
N ILE A 160 16.39 -2.29 -14.61
CA ILE A 160 16.00 -3.63 -15.10
C ILE A 160 17.20 -4.40 -15.65
N VAL A 161 18.06 -3.73 -16.42
CA VAL A 161 19.20 -4.39 -17.10
C VAL A 161 20.35 -4.65 -16.16
N GLU A 162 20.67 -3.70 -15.27
CA GLU A 162 21.86 -3.77 -14.40
C GLU A 162 21.63 -4.59 -13.13
N THR A 163 20.39 -4.87 -12.75
CA THR A 163 20.10 -5.59 -11.49
C THR A 163 20.24 -7.10 -11.67
N VAL A 164 21.05 -7.72 -10.82
CA VAL A 164 21.27 -9.18 -10.79
C VAL A 164 20.97 -9.70 -9.37
N PRO A 165 20.09 -10.70 -9.23
CA PRO A 165 19.22 -11.30 -10.26
C PRO A 165 18.23 -10.28 -10.86
N ARG A 166 17.69 -10.58 -12.03
CA ARG A 166 16.70 -9.71 -12.67
C ARG A 166 15.53 -9.40 -11.73
N PRO A 167 15.04 -8.15 -11.71
CA PRO A 167 13.90 -7.80 -10.89
C PRO A 167 12.67 -8.63 -11.24
N LYS A 168 12.00 -9.14 -10.22
CA LYS A 168 10.80 -9.96 -10.36
C LYS A 168 9.54 -9.13 -10.50
N MET A 169 9.51 -7.98 -9.85
CA MET A 169 8.34 -7.13 -9.74
C MET A 169 8.75 -5.66 -9.66
N MET A 170 7.83 -4.80 -10.08
CA MET A 170 7.88 -3.36 -9.85
C MET A 170 6.58 -2.92 -9.17
N ILE A 171 6.70 -2.05 -8.19
CA ILE A 171 5.56 -1.33 -7.60
C ILE A 171 5.62 0.10 -8.13
N LEU A 172 4.56 0.53 -8.81
CA LEU A 172 4.38 1.90 -9.28
C LEU A 172 3.13 2.48 -8.61
N GLY A 173 3.25 3.67 -7.99
CA GLY A 173 2.17 4.37 -7.31
C GLY A 173 2.31 5.88 -7.43
#